data_82b478ffbfe122576788a1d8d86e788f
#
_entry.id   82b478ffbfe122576788a1d8d86e788f
#
_cell.length_a   1.000
_cell.length_b   1.000
_cell.length_c   1.000
_cell.angle_alpha   90.00
_cell.angle_beta   90.00
_cell.angle_gamma   90.00
#
_symmetry.space_group_name_H-M   'P 1'
#
loop_
_entity.id
_entity.type
_entity.pdbx_description
1 polymer ?
#
loop_
_entity_poly.entity_id
_entity_poly.type
_entity_poly.pdbx_seq_one_letter_code
_entity_poly.pdbx_strand_id
1 'polypeptide(L)'
;MTAWEYGYIYVVHTVGPAPAICLVTDRSGSRILSGCHGLIRAANLLGAEGWMVSGHGEKSACPVWINDLVSPLEGVVKGDSMMSYFMRRPRPETPAAG
;
A
#
# COMPACT_ATOMS: atom_id res chain seq x y z
N MET A 1 -14.17 -11.43 -21.03
CA MET A 1 -12.85 -11.71 -20.42
C MET A 1 -12.61 -10.72 -19.27
N THR A 2 -12.34 -11.24 -18.07
CA THR A 2 -12.14 -10.37 -16.91
C THR A 2 -10.74 -9.78 -16.97
N ALA A 3 -10.65 -8.45 -17.02
CA ALA A 3 -9.38 -7.76 -16.82
C ALA A 3 -9.10 -7.61 -15.33
N TRP A 4 -7.85 -7.65 -14.98
CA TRP A 4 -7.38 -7.51 -13.59
C TRP A 4 -6.57 -6.23 -13.45
N GLU A 5 -6.67 -5.60 -12.30
CA GLU A 5 -5.71 -4.58 -11.90
C GLU A 5 -4.91 -5.06 -10.69
N TYR A 6 -3.69 -4.58 -10.61
CA TYR A 6 -2.70 -5.05 -9.66
C TYR A 6 -2.12 -3.90 -8.87
N GLY A 7 -1.66 -4.20 -7.68
CA GLY A 7 -1.01 -3.21 -6.84
C GLY A 7 -0.20 -3.84 -5.73
N TYR A 8 0.32 -2.98 -4.86
CA TYR A 8 1.07 -3.39 -3.69
C TYR A 8 0.61 -2.60 -2.47
N ILE A 9 0.59 -3.30 -1.33
CA ILE A 9 0.54 -2.67 -0.01
C ILE A 9 1.96 -2.70 0.54
N TYR A 10 2.44 -1.56 1.01
CA TYR A 10 3.71 -1.46 1.72
C TYR A 10 3.45 -1.10 3.17
N VAL A 11 3.96 -1.93 4.09
CA VAL A 11 3.95 -1.62 5.52
C VAL A 11 5.37 -1.16 5.86
N VAL A 12 5.52 0.14 6.09
CA VAL A 12 6.81 0.78 6.28
C VAL A 12 7.07 0.94 7.77
N HIS A 13 8.15 0.34 8.24
CA HIS A 13 8.67 0.55 9.59
C HIS A 13 9.61 1.74 9.58
N THR A 14 9.38 2.68 10.47
CA THR A 14 10.11 3.94 10.49
C THR A 14 11.08 3.98 11.67
N VAL A 15 12.14 4.76 11.50
CA VAL A 15 13.01 5.17 12.63
C VAL A 15 12.31 6.31 13.33
N GLY A 16 12.23 6.25 14.68
CA GLY A 16 11.57 7.27 15.48
C GLY A 16 10.31 6.74 16.17
N PRO A 17 9.55 7.62 16.84
CA PRO A 17 8.41 7.20 17.66
C PRO A 17 7.13 6.93 16.88
N ALA A 18 7.08 7.26 15.60
CA ALA A 18 5.88 7.06 14.79
C ALA A 18 5.58 5.58 14.59
N PRO A 19 4.29 5.17 14.58
CA PRO A 19 3.92 3.81 14.25
C PRO A 19 4.20 3.50 12.77
N ALA A 20 4.11 2.22 12.40
CA ALA A 20 4.25 1.81 11.01
C ALA A 20 3.26 2.55 10.11
N ILE A 21 3.65 2.77 8.87
CA ILE A 21 2.86 3.51 7.88
C ILE A 21 2.49 2.57 6.75
N CYS A 22 1.22 2.54 6.38
CA CYS A 22 0.76 1.77 5.23
C CYS A 22 0.62 2.67 4.02
N LEU A 23 1.21 2.23 2.90
CA LEU A 23 1.06 2.86 1.60
C LEU A 23 0.44 1.88 0.62
N VAL A 24 -0.21 2.42 -0.39
CA VAL A 24 -0.75 1.63 -1.50
C VAL A 24 -0.22 2.21 -2.80
N THR A 25 0.24 1.33 -3.68
CA THR A 25 0.55 1.67 -5.06
C THR A 25 -0.34 0.85 -5.96
N ASP A 26 -1.06 1.51 -6.83
CA ASP A 26 -1.91 0.88 -7.84
C ASP A 26 -1.81 1.68 -9.14
N ARG A 27 -2.65 1.36 -10.11
CA ARG A 27 -2.64 2.06 -11.40
C ARG A 27 -2.95 3.57 -11.30
N SER A 28 -3.53 4.00 -10.18
CA SER A 28 -3.83 5.42 -9.92
C SER A 28 -2.66 6.17 -9.29
N GLY A 29 -1.60 5.47 -8.91
CA GLY A 29 -0.43 6.04 -8.25
C GLY A 29 -0.22 5.51 -6.85
N SER A 30 0.51 6.26 -6.06
CA SER A 30 0.85 5.88 -4.68
C SER A 30 0.20 6.82 -3.67
N ARG A 31 -0.30 6.26 -2.57
CA ARG A 31 -0.92 7.05 -1.50
C ARG A 31 -0.69 6.43 -0.14
N ILE A 32 -0.73 7.26 0.88
CA ILE A 32 -0.66 6.82 2.28
C ILE A 32 -2.08 6.52 2.75
N LEU A 33 -2.25 5.38 3.43
CA LEU A 33 -3.51 5.03 4.08
C LEU A 33 -3.51 5.63 5.49
N SER A 34 -4.17 6.77 5.65
CA SER A 34 -4.25 7.46 6.94
C SER A 34 -4.96 6.60 7.99
N GLY A 35 -4.37 6.53 9.19
CA GLY A 35 -4.92 5.75 10.29
C GLY A 35 -4.68 4.25 10.21
N CYS A 36 -3.98 3.77 9.19
CA CYS A 36 -3.59 2.37 9.08
C CYS A 36 -2.13 2.20 9.49
N HIS A 37 -1.89 1.31 10.45
CA HIS A 37 -0.56 1.04 10.98
C HIS A 37 -0.17 -0.44 10.89
N GLY A 38 -0.94 -1.24 10.17
CA GLY A 38 -0.67 -2.65 9.99
C GLY A 38 -1.42 -3.26 8.82
N LEU A 39 -0.98 -4.43 8.40
CA LEU A 39 -1.51 -5.11 7.23
C LEU A 39 -3.00 -5.44 7.33
N ILE A 40 -3.45 -5.93 8.48
CA ILE A 40 -4.83 -6.40 8.63
C ILE A 40 -5.83 -5.26 8.37
N ARG A 41 -5.57 -4.09 8.95
CA ARG A 41 -6.46 -2.95 8.75
C ARG A 41 -6.43 -2.45 7.31
N ALA A 42 -5.24 -2.39 6.72
CA ALA A 42 -5.09 -2.02 5.31
C ALA A 42 -5.81 -3.01 4.40
N ALA A 43 -5.64 -4.31 4.64
CA ALA A 43 -6.30 -5.36 3.85
C ALA A 43 -7.82 -5.29 3.97
N ASN A 44 -8.35 -4.99 5.16
CA ASN A 44 -9.80 -4.83 5.35
C ASN A 44 -10.35 -3.61 4.61
N LEU A 45 -9.65 -2.49 4.65
CA LEU A 45 -10.06 -1.28 3.93
C LEU A 45 -10.05 -1.52 2.42
N LEU A 46 -8.99 -2.13 1.90
CA LEU A 46 -8.85 -2.39 0.47
C LEU A 46 -9.76 -3.53 0.02
N GLY A 47 -10.00 -4.52 0.88
CA GLY A 47 -10.95 -5.59 0.61
C GLY A 47 -12.37 -5.07 0.38
N ALA A 48 -12.77 -4.02 1.10
CA ALA A 48 -14.05 -3.35 0.88
C ALA A 48 -14.14 -2.70 -0.50
N GLU A 49 -13.00 -2.42 -1.14
CA GLU A 49 -12.92 -1.92 -2.51
C GLU A 49 -12.72 -3.04 -3.54
N GLY A 50 -12.82 -4.29 -3.11
CA GLY A 50 -12.71 -5.46 -3.98
C GLY A 50 -11.31 -6.04 -4.12
N TRP A 51 -10.31 -5.50 -3.41
CA TRP A 51 -8.95 -6.00 -3.50
C TRP A 51 -8.76 -7.32 -2.76
N MET A 52 -8.06 -8.24 -3.41
CA MET A 52 -7.58 -9.48 -2.82
C MET A 52 -6.10 -9.33 -2.51
N VAL A 53 -5.75 -9.40 -1.24
CA VAL A 53 -4.38 -9.18 -0.77
C VAL A 53 -3.71 -10.54 -0.54
N SER A 54 -2.48 -10.68 -1.07
CA SER A 54 -1.65 -11.85 -0.79
C SER A 54 -1.24 -11.85 0.68
N GLY A 55 -1.36 -13.01 1.33
CA GLY A 55 -0.87 -13.18 2.70
C GLY A 55 0.64 -13.34 2.80
N HIS A 56 1.33 -13.38 1.68
CA HIS A 56 2.79 -13.57 1.62
C HIS A 56 3.48 -12.24 1.33
N GLY A 57 4.30 -11.78 2.26
CA GLY A 57 5.01 -10.53 2.14
C GLY A 57 6.51 -10.72 1.92
N GLU A 58 7.13 -9.71 1.30
CA GLU A 58 8.58 -9.65 1.13
C GLU A 58 9.15 -8.47 1.91
N LYS A 59 10.17 -8.74 2.70
CA LYS A 59 10.89 -7.70 3.44
C LYS A 59 12.00 -7.10 2.58
N SER A 60 12.12 -5.78 2.63
CA SER A 60 13.18 -5.07 1.93
C SER A 60 13.58 -3.79 2.66
N ALA A 61 14.69 -3.18 2.24
CA ALA A 61 15.02 -1.83 2.65
C ALA A 61 14.00 -0.85 2.04
N CYS A 62 13.79 0.26 2.70
CA CYS A 62 12.88 1.30 2.22
C CYS A 62 13.54 2.09 1.08
N PRO A 63 12.97 2.06 -0.14
CA PRO A 63 13.54 2.80 -1.26
C PRO A 63 13.34 4.31 -1.10
N VAL A 64 14.12 5.08 -1.86
CA VAL A 64 14.13 6.55 -1.77
C VAL A 64 12.75 7.16 -2.00
N TRP A 65 12.01 6.66 -3.00
CA TRP A 65 10.69 7.23 -3.31
C TRP A 65 9.67 7.04 -2.18
N ILE A 66 9.77 5.95 -1.43
CA ILE A 66 8.94 5.72 -0.23
C ILE A 66 9.39 6.64 0.90
N ASN A 67 10.70 6.80 1.10
CA ASN A 67 11.22 7.75 2.07
C ASN A 67 10.72 9.17 1.80
N ASP A 68 10.68 9.59 0.54
CA ASP A 68 10.18 10.91 0.15
C ASP A 68 8.70 11.10 0.49
N LEU A 69 7.92 10.02 0.47
CA LEU A 69 6.50 10.08 0.83
C LEU A 69 6.28 10.14 2.34
N VAL A 70 7.08 9.42 3.12
CA VAL A 70 6.84 9.29 4.56
C VAL A 70 7.59 10.32 5.41
N SER A 71 8.71 10.85 4.92
CA SER A 71 9.53 11.78 5.69
C SER A 71 8.82 13.10 6.07
N PRO A 72 7.85 13.62 5.31
CA PRO A 72 7.09 14.80 5.73
C PRO A 72 6.12 14.56 6.90
N LEU A 73 5.84 13.29 7.23
CA LEU A 73 4.88 12.97 8.27
C LEU A 73 5.45 13.25 9.66
N GLU A 74 4.59 13.74 10.56
CA GLU A 74 4.97 14.06 11.93
C GLU A 74 5.48 12.82 12.67
N GLY A 75 6.61 12.96 13.36
CA GLY A 75 7.22 11.88 14.13
C GLY A 75 8.05 10.90 13.30
N VAL A 76 8.11 11.07 11.99
CA VAL A 76 8.89 10.21 11.11
C VAL A 76 10.25 10.84 10.85
N VAL A 77 11.31 10.11 11.19
CA VAL A 77 12.68 10.50 10.84
C VAL A 77 13.01 10.01 9.44
N LYS A 78 12.82 8.72 9.21
CA LYS A 78 12.96 8.08 7.89
C LYS A 78 12.32 6.70 7.91
N GLY A 79 12.04 6.15 6.75
CA GLY A 79 11.70 4.74 6.61
C GLY A 79 12.96 3.87 6.78
N ASP A 80 12.84 2.79 7.54
CA ASP A 80 13.94 1.85 7.79
C ASP A 80 13.81 0.61 6.92
N SER A 81 12.72 -0.12 7.11
CA SER A 81 12.43 -1.33 6.34
C SER A 81 10.96 -1.38 5.98
N MET A 82 10.62 -2.21 5.01
CA MET A 82 9.22 -2.37 4.63
C MET A 82 8.91 -3.81 4.27
N MET A 83 7.62 -4.16 4.43
CA MET A 83 7.04 -5.37 3.89
C MET A 83 6.18 -5.01 2.69
N SER A 84 6.32 -5.75 1.61
CA SER A 84 5.53 -5.55 0.39
C SER A 84 4.57 -6.72 0.21
N TYR A 85 3.29 -6.41 -0.01
CA TYR A 85 2.25 -7.42 -0.21
C TYR A 85 1.56 -7.15 -1.54
N PHE A 86 1.55 -8.15 -2.40
CA PHE A 86 0.88 -8.07 -3.69
C PHE A 86 -0.64 -8.09 -3.51
N MET A 87 -1.35 -7.35 -4.33
CA MET A 87 -2.81 -7.37 -4.36
C MET A 87 -3.33 -7.28 -5.78
N ARG A 88 -4.55 -7.77 -5.98
CA ARG A 88 -5.23 -7.69 -7.27
C ARG A 88 -6.73 -7.60 -7.05
N ARG A 89 -7.42 -7.03 -8.04
CA ARG A 89 -8.87 -7.08 -8.10
C ARG A 89 -9.35 -7.10 -9.55
N PRO A 90 -10.57 -7.61 -9.82
CA PRO A 90 -11.16 -7.45 -11.13
C PRO A 90 -11.32 -5.97 -11.46
N ARG A 91 -10.91 -5.58 -12.67
CA ARG A 91 -11.21 -4.21 -13.14
C ARG A 91 -12.71 -4.10 -13.41
N PRO A 92 -13.34 -3.03 -12.94
CA PRO A 92 -14.69 -2.74 -13.39
C PRO A 92 -14.69 -2.63 -14.91
N GLU A 93 -15.57 -3.36 -15.59
CA GLU A 93 -15.76 -3.17 -17.00
C GLU A 93 -16.26 -1.75 -17.22
N THR A 94 -15.44 -0.95 -17.89
CA THR A 94 -15.94 0.32 -18.39
C THR A 94 -16.93 -0.02 -19.51
N PRO A 95 -18.22 0.33 -19.37
CA PRO A 95 -19.14 0.14 -20.49
C PRO A 95 -18.51 0.79 -21.71
N ALA A 96 -18.41 0.04 -22.79
CA ALA A 96 -17.94 0.61 -24.02
C ALA A 96 -18.72 1.90 -24.25
N ALA A 97 -17.99 3.02 -24.24
CA ALA A 97 -18.61 4.30 -24.51
C ALA A 97 -19.26 4.19 -25.89
N GLY A 98 -20.50 4.07 -25.79
CA GLY A 98 -21.47 3.82 -26.83
C GLY A 98 -21.20 4.18 -28.16
#